data_f0a9083bf24ba4f2863549ce939a0170
#
_entry.id   f0a9083bf24ba4f2863549ce939a0170
#
_cell.length_a   1.000
_cell.length_b   1.000
_cell.length_c   1.000
_cell.angle_alpha   90.00
_cell.angle_beta   90.00
_cell.angle_gamma   90.00
#
_symmetry.space_group_name_H-M   'P 1'
#
loop_
_entity.id
_entity.type
_entity.pdbx_description
1 polymer ?
#
loop_
_entity_poly.entity_id
_entity_poly.type
_entity_poly.pdbx_seq_one_letter_code
_entity_poly.pdbx_strand_id
1 'polypeptide(L)'
;MYFRLLIFYIFMFMACTPNDTSNSSAVPLRSEIDDKYKWDLTKVYPSDEAWEEDLKKVKELSPKFADYKGKLLSSSANLLEAIELSEEINQLFGRLFHYSANSLNTDLKNEKYQAMYQRVRNAAIKSGEYSSYYAPEMLEKDYSVVESFMDSEPKLAVYEKSFKDLYLDKPHTLSENEERILTMTGKMSG
;
A
#
# COMPACT_ATOMS: atom_id res chain seq x y z
N MET A 1 -33.61 -11.73 -73.76
CA MET A 1 -32.30 -11.31 -73.26
C MET A 1 -32.33 -10.78 -71.83
N TYR A 2 -33.48 -10.49 -71.27
CA TYR A 2 -33.65 -9.96 -69.90
C TYR A 2 -33.83 -11.04 -68.82
N PHE A 3 -34.20 -12.27 -69.14
CA PHE A 3 -34.45 -13.34 -68.18
C PHE A 3 -33.16 -13.92 -67.59
N ARG A 4 -32.04 -13.85 -68.30
CA ARG A 4 -30.71 -14.30 -67.80
C ARG A 4 -30.06 -13.29 -66.86
N LEU A 5 -30.41 -12.03 -66.93
CA LEU A 5 -29.86 -10.98 -66.06
C LEU A 5 -30.54 -10.97 -64.69
N LEU A 6 -31.79 -11.39 -64.60
CA LEU A 6 -32.54 -11.46 -63.35
C LEU A 6 -32.04 -12.58 -62.41
N ILE A 7 -31.55 -13.70 -62.97
CA ILE A 7 -31.00 -14.82 -62.21
C ILE A 7 -29.65 -14.46 -61.60
N PHE A 8 -28.86 -13.60 -62.30
CA PHE A 8 -27.55 -13.16 -61.79
C PHE A 8 -27.69 -12.19 -60.58
N TYR A 9 -28.77 -11.40 -60.54
CA TYR A 9 -29.04 -10.48 -59.44
C TYR A 9 -29.57 -11.17 -58.18
N ILE A 10 -30.26 -12.29 -58.32
CA ILE A 10 -30.76 -13.08 -57.17
C ILE A 10 -29.61 -13.83 -56.50
N PHE A 11 -28.54 -14.24 -57.22
CA PHE A 11 -27.41 -14.94 -56.63
C PHE A 11 -26.46 -14.02 -55.89
N MET A 12 -26.50 -12.72 -56.12
CA MET A 12 -25.60 -11.76 -55.49
C MET A 12 -26.09 -11.29 -54.10
N PHE A 13 -27.35 -11.55 -53.75
CA PHE A 13 -27.91 -11.21 -52.42
C PHE A 13 -27.88 -12.36 -51.39
N MET A 14 -27.37 -13.54 -51.77
CA MET A 14 -27.37 -14.70 -50.88
C MET A 14 -26.01 -14.99 -50.25
N ALA A 15 -25.04 -14.06 -50.34
CA ALA A 15 -23.68 -14.28 -49.89
C ALA A 15 -23.27 -13.36 -48.71
N CYS A 16 -24.21 -12.78 -47.99
CA CYS A 16 -23.93 -12.09 -46.73
C CYS A 16 -24.92 -12.53 -45.67
N THR A 17 -24.86 -13.77 -45.26
CA THR A 17 -25.24 -14.08 -43.89
C THR A 17 -24.10 -13.67 -42.99
N PRO A 18 -24.28 -12.71 -42.06
CA PRO A 18 -23.28 -12.51 -41.03
C PRO A 18 -23.21 -13.82 -40.27
N ASN A 19 -22.07 -14.48 -40.37
CA ASN A 19 -21.72 -15.52 -39.39
C ASN A 19 -21.63 -14.82 -38.05
N ASP A 20 -22.72 -14.83 -37.28
CA ASP A 20 -22.71 -14.54 -35.85
C ASP A 20 -21.91 -15.63 -35.12
N THR A 21 -20.63 -15.71 -35.40
CA THR A 21 -19.67 -16.31 -34.49
C THR A 21 -19.05 -15.20 -33.64
N SER A 22 -19.87 -14.35 -33.08
CA SER A 22 -19.48 -13.63 -31.87
C SER A 22 -19.65 -14.57 -30.68
N ASN A 23 -18.82 -15.60 -30.62
CA ASN A 23 -18.36 -16.10 -29.34
C ASN A 23 -17.44 -14.99 -28.75
N SER A 24 -18.02 -13.83 -28.50
CA SER A 24 -17.45 -12.93 -27.54
C SER A 24 -17.58 -13.72 -26.23
N SER A 25 -16.50 -14.37 -25.82
CA SER A 25 -16.38 -14.82 -24.43
C SER A 25 -16.42 -13.54 -23.59
N ALA A 26 -17.65 -13.08 -23.33
CA ALA A 26 -17.86 -11.97 -22.42
C ALA A 26 -17.15 -12.35 -21.13
N VAL A 27 -16.27 -11.48 -20.67
CA VAL A 27 -15.60 -11.70 -19.39
C VAL A 27 -16.69 -11.91 -18.34
N PRO A 28 -16.70 -13.06 -17.64
CA PRO A 28 -17.77 -13.36 -16.70
C PRO A 28 -17.85 -12.27 -15.62
N LEU A 29 -19.07 -11.94 -15.23
CA LEU A 29 -19.27 -11.04 -14.09
C LEU A 29 -18.74 -11.72 -12.82
N ARG A 30 -18.31 -10.91 -11.84
CA ARG A 30 -17.79 -11.45 -10.57
C ARG A 30 -18.78 -12.36 -9.86
N SER A 31 -20.09 -12.08 -9.99
CA SER A 31 -21.17 -12.94 -9.44
C SER A 31 -21.23 -14.34 -10.05
N GLU A 32 -20.75 -14.49 -11.28
CA GLU A 32 -20.75 -15.75 -12.05
C GLU A 32 -19.48 -16.60 -11.78
N ILE A 33 -18.49 -16.01 -11.11
CA ILE A 33 -17.24 -16.71 -10.75
C ILE A 33 -17.50 -17.52 -9.48
N ASP A 34 -17.08 -18.79 -9.46
CA ASP A 34 -17.13 -19.65 -8.27
C ASP A 34 -16.30 -19.03 -7.11
N ASP A 35 -16.85 -19.10 -5.89
CA ASP A 35 -16.21 -18.49 -4.69
C ASP A 35 -14.81 -19.03 -4.41
N LYS A 36 -14.49 -20.24 -4.80
CA LYS A 36 -13.14 -20.82 -4.67
C LYS A 36 -12.05 -20.04 -5.44
N TYR A 37 -12.44 -19.21 -6.42
CA TYR A 37 -11.54 -18.35 -7.20
C TYR A 37 -11.60 -16.89 -6.74
N LYS A 38 -12.36 -16.58 -5.69
CA LYS A 38 -12.44 -15.24 -5.10
C LYS A 38 -11.57 -15.18 -3.85
N TRP A 39 -10.94 -14.05 -3.63
CA TRP A 39 -10.21 -13.81 -2.38
C TRP A 39 -11.18 -13.65 -1.22
N ASP A 40 -10.94 -14.39 -0.15
CA ASP A 40 -11.65 -14.22 1.13
C ASP A 40 -10.94 -13.15 1.96
N LEU A 41 -11.36 -11.90 1.79
CA LEU A 41 -10.79 -10.76 2.50
C LEU A 41 -11.24 -10.70 3.96
N THR A 42 -12.20 -11.53 4.39
CA THR A 42 -12.61 -11.62 5.80
C THR A 42 -11.49 -12.15 6.70
N LYS A 43 -10.47 -12.79 6.10
CA LYS A 43 -9.24 -13.21 6.79
C LYS A 43 -8.34 -12.02 7.17
N VAL A 44 -8.45 -10.89 6.49
CA VAL A 44 -7.70 -9.67 6.81
C VAL A 44 -8.52 -8.81 7.78
N TYR A 45 -9.76 -8.50 7.43
CA TYR A 45 -10.75 -7.85 8.30
C TYR A 45 -12.11 -8.54 8.15
N PRO A 46 -12.75 -8.88 9.28
CA PRO A 46 -14.06 -9.54 9.25
C PRO A 46 -15.16 -8.62 8.71
N SER A 47 -14.98 -7.31 8.81
CA SER A 47 -15.91 -6.29 8.33
C SER A 47 -15.20 -4.95 8.09
N ASP A 48 -15.90 -4.03 7.41
CA ASP A 48 -15.41 -2.68 7.20
C ASP A 48 -15.32 -1.86 8.50
N GLU A 49 -16.16 -2.16 9.48
CA GLU A 49 -16.11 -1.51 10.81
C GLU A 49 -14.79 -1.85 11.52
N ALA A 50 -14.34 -3.09 11.46
CA ALA A 50 -13.05 -3.50 12.03
C ALA A 50 -11.87 -2.80 11.32
N TRP A 51 -11.98 -2.56 10.00
CA TRP A 51 -11.03 -1.75 9.25
C TRP A 51 -11.04 -0.28 9.72
N GLU A 52 -12.23 0.29 9.97
CA GLU A 52 -12.36 1.66 10.47
C GLU A 52 -11.73 1.84 11.86
N GLU A 53 -11.88 0.85 12.74
CA GLU A 53 -11.26 0.85 14.07
C GLU A 53 -9.74 0.90 13.97
N ASP A 54 -9.13 0.06 13.10
CA ASP A 54 -7.69 0.06 12.90
C ASP A 54 -7.21 1.35 12.21
N LEU A 55 -7.99 1.92 11.28
CA LEU A 55 -7.67 3.22 10.69
C LEU A 55 -7.68 4.34 11.75
N LYS A 56 -8.61 4.30 12.68
CA LYS A 56 -8.63 5.23 13.81
C LYS A 56 -7.40 5.02 14.69
N LYS A 57 -7.11 3.77 15.06
CA LYS A 57 -5.96 3.40 15.90
C LYS A 57 -4.64 3.88 15.31
N VAL A 58 -4.40 3.66 14.02
CA VAL A 58 -3.15 4.10 13.39
C VAL A 58 -3.00 5.62 13.37
N LYS A 59 -4.12 6.37 13.22
CA LYS A 59 -4.12 7.83 13.31
C LYS A 59 -3.82 8.35 14.72
N GLU A 60 -4.17 7.59 15.76
CA GLU A 60 -3.87 7.91 17.16
C GLU A 60 -2.43 7.55 17.55
N LEU A 61 -1.88 6.48 16.97
CA LEU A 61 -0.53 6.02 17.26
C LEU A 61 0.55 6.83 16.51
N SER A 62 0.30 7.15 15.24
CA SER A 62 1.31 7.80 14.39
C SER A 62 1.89 9.10 14.97
N PRO A 63 1.11 10.02 15.57
CA PRO A 63 1.66 11.22 16.18
C PRO A 63 2.61 10.93 17.35
N LYS A 64 2.41 9.83 18.09
CA LYS A 64 3.25 9.46 19.23
C LYS A 64 4.68 9.13 18.83
N PHE A 65 4.90 8.76 17.56
CA PHE A 65 6.25 8.54 17.07
C PHE A 65 7.08 9.82 17.11
N ALA A 66 6.46 10.99 16.94
CA ALA A 66 7.14 12.28 17.05
C ALA A 66 7.64 12.59 18.47
N ASP A 67 7.14 11.91 19.51
CA ASP A 67 7.58 12.10 20.89
C ASP A 67 9.02 11.61 21.13
N TYR A 68 9.53 10.76 20.24
CA TYR A 68 10.92 10.27 20.29
C TYR A 68 11.92 11.19 19.59
N LYS A 69 11.45 12.21 18.88
CA LYS A 69 12.33 13.16 18.20
C LYS A 69 13.27 13.84 19.19
N GLY A 70 14.57 13.85 18.86
CA GLY A 70 15.65 14.36 19.71
C GLY A 70 16.00 13.45 20.90
N LYS A 71 15.38 12.28 21.00
CA LYS A 71 15.60 11.31 22.09
C LYS A 71 15.89 9.90 21.59
N LEU A 72 15.82 9.67 20.28
CA LEU A 72 15.90 8.36 19.67
C LEU A 72 17.16 7.60 20.12
N LEU A 73 18.30 8.24 20.08
CA LEU A 73 19.60 7.70 20.49
C LEU A 73 20.02 8.13 21.90
N SER A 74 19.08 8.50 22.78
CA SER A 74 19.40 8.83 24.18
C SER A 74 19.61 7.60 25.05
N SER A 75 19.01 6.45 24.68
CA SER A 75 19.18 5.14 25.30
C SER A 75 18.74 4.01 24.38
N SER A 76 19.24 2.78 24.64
CA SER A 76 18.78 1.58 23.94
C SER A 76 17.29 1.32 24.15
N ALA A 77 16.74 1.62 25.34
CA ALA A 77 15.33 1.50 25.64
C ALA A 77 14.47 2.44 24.76
N ASN A 78 14.86 3.72 24.63
CA ASN A 78 14.12 4.65 23.78
C ASN A 78 14.15 4.24 22.29
N LEU A 79 15.28 3.73 21.82
CA LEU A 79 15.39 3.23 20.44
C LEU A 79 14.46 2.00 20.24
N LEU A 80 14.47 1.06 21.18
CA LEU A 80 13.60 -0.12 21.12
C LEU A 80 12.13 0.26 21.12
N GLU A 81 11.69 1.11 22.05
CA GLU A 81 10.31 1.57 22.14
C GLU A 81 9.83 2.28 20.86
N ALA A 82 10.68 3.13 20.28
CA ALA A 82 10.38 3.79 19.02
C ALA A 82 10.21 2.78 17.87
N ILE A 83 11.07 1.77 17.80
CA ILE A 83 11.00 0.72 16.78
C ILE A 83 9.75 -0.13 16.99
N GLU A 84 9.47 -0.58 18.19
CA GLU A 84 8.27 -1.39 18.51
C GLU A 84 6.97 -0.62 18.15
N LEU A 85 6.91 0.69 18.44
CA LEU A 85 5.80 1.54 18.03
C LEU A 85 5.71 1.66 16.49
N SER A 86 6.84 1.84 15.80
CA SER A 86 6.88 1.89 14.34
C SER A 86 6.39 0.59 13.71
N GLU A 87 6.77 -0.56 14.27
CA GLU A 87 6.32 -1.86 13.80
C GLU A 87 4.81 -2.03 13.97
N GLU A 88 4.25 -1.64 15.14
CA GLU A 88 2.79 -1.68 15.34
C GLU A 88 2.06 -0.83 14.31
N ILE A 89 2.54 0.38 14.05
CA ILE A 89 1.99 1.29 13.02
C ILE A 89 2.08 0.65 11.63
N ASN A 90 3.23 0.08 11.28
CA ASN A 90 3.45 -0.54 9.97
C ASN A 90 2.59 -1.79 9.76
N GLN A 91 2.40 -2.62 10.78
CA GLN A 91 1.52 -3.78 10.73
C GLN A 91 0.05 -3.38 10.52
N LEU A 92 -0.40 -2.32 11.18
CA LEU A 92 -1.74 -1.76 10.98
C LEU A 92 -1.90 -1.26 9.53
N PHE A 93 -0.96 -0.46 9.03
CA PHE A 93 -0.99 0.02 7.65
C PHE A 93 -0.95 -1.13 6.64
N GLY A 94 -0.13 -2.15 6.87
CA GLY A 94 -0.08 -3.33 6.02
C GLY A 94 -1.46 -3.96 5.85
N ARG A 95 -2.17 -4.24 6.95
CA ARG A 95 -3.52 -4.82 6.90
C ARG A 95 -4.53 -3.88 6.24
N LEU A 96 -4.51 -2.59 6.61
CA LEU A 96 -5.41 -1.57 6.07
C LEU A 96 -5.27 -1.44 4.55
N PHE A 97 -4.04 -1.39 4.03
CA PHE A 97 -3.77 -1.35 2.60
C PHE A 97 -4.19 -2.63 1.90
N HIS A 98 -3.82 -3.80 2.44
CA HIS A 98 -4.17 -5.08 1.81
C HIS A 98 -5.68 -5.25 1.67
N TYR A 99 -6.46 -4.91 2.69
CA TYR A 99 -7.91 -5.00 2.61
C TYR A 99 -8.49 -4.00 1.60
N SER A 100 -8.17 -2.72 1.72
CA SER A 100 -8.75 -1.69 0.87
C SER A 100 -8.32 -1.81 -0.59
N ALA A 101 -7.05 -2.12 -0.89
CA ALA A 101 -6.56 -2.31 -2.25
C ALA A 101 -7.18 -3.54 -2.91
N ASN A 102 -7.23 -4.67 -2.20
CA ASN A 102 -7.82 -5.88 -2.77
C ASN A 102 -9.34 -5.75 -2.93
N SER A 103 -10.03 -5.09 -2.00
CA SER A 103 -11.45 -4.77 -2.16
C SER A 103 -11.70 -3.89 -3.39
N LEU A 104 -10.88 -2.84 -3.57
CA LEU A 104 -10.93 -1.98 -4.75
C LEU A 104 -10.65 -2.77 -6.05
N ASN A 105 -9.66 -3.66 -6.06
CA ASN A 105 -9.33 -4.48 -7.23
C ASN A 105 -10.45 -5.45 -7.62
N THR A 106 -11.37 -5.77 -6.69
CA THR A 106 -12.54 -6.60 -7.02
C THR A 106 -13.63 -5.82 -7.76
N ASP A 107 -13.71 -4.51 -7.54
CA ASP A 107 -14.66 -3.61 -8.20
C ASP A 107 -14.09 -2.18 -8.22
N LEU A 108 -13.41 -1.83 -9.30
CA LEU A 108 -12.77 -0.53 -9.48
C LEU A 108 -13.76 0.65 -9.53
N LYS A 109 -15.06 0.39 -9.75
CA LYS A 109 -16.11 1.41 -9.77
C LYS A 109 -16.76 1.63 -8.40
N ASN A 110 -16.41 0.83 -7.41
CA ASN A 110 -16.98 0.92 -6.08
C ASN A 110 -16.41 2.13 -5.32
N GLU A 111 -17.21 3.19 -5.23
CA GLU A 111 -16.81 4.46 -4.59
C GLU A 111 -16.39 4.27 -3.12
N LYS A 112 -17.01 3.33 -2.40
CA LYS A 112 -16.64 3.02 -1.01
C LYS A 112 -15.21 2.52 -0.92
N TYR A 113 -14.82 1.55 -1.75
CA TYR A 113 -13.47 1.00 -1.72
C TYR A 113 -12.42 1.98 -2.24
N GLN A 114 -12.78 2.82 -3.23
CA GLN A 114 -11.94 3.95 -3.63
C GLN A 114 -11.68 4.90 -2.46
N ALA A 115 -12.73 5.28 -1.73
CA ALA A 115 -12.63 6.17 -0.57
C ALA A 115 -11.80 5.53 0.56
N MET A 116 -11.99 4.24 0.86
CA MET A 116 -11.20 3.52 1.86
C MET A 116 -9.71 3.53 1.50
N TYR A 117 -9.37 3.19 0.25
CA TYR A 117 -7.98 3.19 -0.23
C TYR A 117 -7.34 4.57 -0.16
N GLN A 118 -8.05 5.63 -0.55
CA GLN A 118 -7.53 6.99 -0.44
C GLN A 118 -7.34 7.44 1.01
N ARG A 119 -8.22 7.04 1.91
CA ARG A 119 -8.13 7.39 3.33
C ARG A 119 -6.92 6.77 4.01
N VAL A 120 -6.59 5.50 3.71
CA VAL A 120 -5.39 4.87 4.25
C VAL A 120 -4.12 5.48 3.64
N ARG A 121 -4.11 5.78 2.33
CA ARG A 121 -2.99 6.52 1.71
C ARG A 121 -2.72 7.85 2.40
N ASN A 122 -3.77 8.66 2.61
CA ASN A 122 -3.64 9.94 3.29
C ASN A 122 -3.13 9.79 4.72
N ALA A 123 -3.60 8.77 5.45
CA ALA A 123 -3.11 8.48 6.80
C ALA A 123 -1.63 8.06 6.79
N ALA A 124 -1.19 7.25 5.82
CA ALA A 124 0.20 6.83 5.71
C ALA A 124 1.14 8.00 5.38
N ILE A 125 0.74 8.90 4.45
CA ILE A 125 1.50 10.11 4.17
C ILE A 125 1.65 10.95 5.44
N LYS A 126 0.55 11.14 6.19
CA LYS A 126 0.59 11.89 7.44
C LYS A 126 1.47 11.21 8.51
N SER A 127 1.45 9.88 8.58
CA SER A 127 2.34 9.11 9.45
C SER A 127 3.82 9.32 9.08
N GLY A 128 4.14 9.33 7.78
CA GLY A 128 5.48 9.61 7.28
C GLY A 128 5.99 10.99 7.68
N GLU A 129 5.11 12.01 7.76
CA GLU A 129 5.52 13.33 8.26
C GLU A 129 6.01 13.26 9.73
N TYR A 130 5.40 12.42 10.57
CA TYR A 130 5.82 12.24 11.97
C TYR A 130 7.10 11.44 12.12
N SER A 131 7.46 10.61 11.15
CA SER A 131 8.66 9.77 11.17
C SER A 131 9.83 10.31 10.34
N SER A 132 9.67 11.46 9.67
CA SER A 132 10.70 12.04 8.77
C SER A 132 12.04 12.35 9.46
N TYR A 133 12.05 12.54 10.76
CA TYR A 133 13.25 12.79 11.56
C TYR A 133 14.08 11.52 11.82
N TYR A 134 13.50 10.33 11.67
CA TYR A 134 14.10 9.07 12.11
C TYR A 134 15.46 8.79 11.46
N ALA A 135 15.52 8.76 10.15
CA ALA A 135 16.78 8.48 9.44
C ALA A 135 17.83 9.58 9.69
N PRO A 136 17.52 10.88 9.53
CA PRO A 136 18.47 11.94 9.89
C PRO A 136 19.03 11.81 11.32
N GLU A 137 18.16 11.61 12.33
CA GLU A 137 18.59 11.52 13.73
C GLU A 137 19.44 10.27 14.01
N MET A 138 19.05 9.11 13.43
CA MET A 138 19.86 7.89 13.51
C MET A 138 21.27 8.10 12.96
N LEU A 139 21.41 8.84 11.87
CA LEU A 139 22.68 9.07 11.16
C LEU A 139 23.52 10.22 11.74
N GLU A 140 23.02 10.94 12.75
CA GLU A 140 23.82 11.94 13.48
C GLU A 140 24.97 11.30 14.28
N LYS A 141 24.77 10.08 14.77
CA LYS A 141 25.77 9.33 15.53
C LYS A 141 26.47 8.29 14.67
N ASP A 142 27.64 7.86 15.12
CA ASP A 142 28.34 6.74 14.49
C ASP A 142 27.61 5.42 14.76
N TYR A 143 27.73 4.47 13.84
CA TYR A 143 27.12 3.16 13.95
C TYR A 143 27.49 2.42 15.24
N SER A 144 28.70 2.65 15.78
CA SER A 144 29.15 2.09 17.06
C SER A 144 28.24 2.38 18.24
N VAL A 145 27.46 3.48 18.21
CA VAL A 145 26.45 3.77 19.25
C VAL A 145 25.32 2.75 19.17
N VAL A 146 24.84 2.45 17.96
CA VAL A 146 23.78 1.45 17.75
C VAL A 146 24.29 0.05 18.08
N GLU A 147 25.55 -0.27 17.76
CA GLU A 147 26.19 -1.54 18.18
C GLU A 147 26.20 -1.67 19.71
N SER A 148 26.59 -0.63 20.44
CA SER A 148 26.56 -0.64 21.90
C SER A 148 25.14 -0.79 22.48
N PHE A 149 24.13 -0.29 21.77
CA PHE A 149 22.74 -0.47 22.18
C PHE A 149 22.26 -1.91 21.94
N MET A 150 22.67 -2.56 20.85
CA MET A 150 22.36 -3.98 20.63
C MET A 150 23.02 -4.88 21.66
N ASP A 151 24.23 -4.54 22.14
CA ASP A 151 24.91 -5.26 23.22
C ASP A 151 24.18 -5.11 24.56
N SER A 152 23.59 -3.94 24.84
CA SER A 152 22.89 -3.65 26.08
C SER A 152 21.42 -4.06 26.08
N GLU A 153 20.79 -4.13 24.91
CA GLU A 153 19.38 -4.51 24.69
C GLU A 153 19.30 -5.53 23.54
N PRO A 154 19.37 -6.84 23.86
CA PRO A 154 19.42 -7.90 22.84
C PRO A 154 18.23 -7.94 21.86
N LYS A 155 17.09 -7.37 22.25
CA LYS A 155 15.94 -7.27 21.34
C LYS A 155 16.25 -6.41 20.10
N LEU A 156 17.17 -5.47 20.21
CA LEU A 156 17.60 -4.64 19.06
C LEU A 156 18.40 -5.42 18.04
N ALA A 157 19.02 -6.54 18.41
CA ALA A 157 19.86 -7.33 17.51
C ALA A 157 19.09 -7.90 16.30
N VAL A 158 17.78 -8.10 16.41
CA VAL A 158 16.93 -8.53 15.28
C VAL A 158 16.91 -7.48 14.16
N TYR A 159 17.17 -6.22 14.46
CA TYR A 159 17.18 -5.08 13.53
C TYR A 159 18.57 -4.75 12.98
N GLU A 160 19.61 -5.51 13.34
CA GLU A 160 20.99 -5.25 12.93
C GLU A 160 21.13 -5.00 11.42
N LYS A 161 20.48 -5.85 10.61
CA LYS A 161 20.50 -5.67 9.15
C LYS A 161 19.89 -4.34 8.73
N SER A 162 18.75 -3.97 9.28
CA SER A 162 18.07 -2.71 8.95
C SER A 162 18.90 -1.50 9.35
N PHE A 163 19.59 -1.56 10.49
CA PHE A 163 20.52 -0.51 10.90
C PHE A 163 21.72 -0.39 9.95
N LYS A 164 22.34 -1.53 9.59
CA LYS A 164 23.46 -1.53 8.62
C LYS A 164 23.03 -0.94 7.27
N ASP A 165 21.89 -1.35 6.76
CA ASP A 165 21.35 -0.83 5.49
C ASP A 165 21.14 0.71 5.59
N LEU A 166 20.52 1.20 6.68
CA LEU A 166 20.34 2.64 6.90
C LEU A 166 21.67 3.41 6.89
N TYR A 167 22.70 2.89 7.56
CA TYR A 167 24.01 3.57 7.61
C TYR A 167 24.76 3.49 6.28
N LEU A 168 24.53 2.46 5.46
CA LEU A 168 25.04 2.41 4.09
C LEU A 168 24.40 3.49 3.20
N ASP A 169 23.13 3.81 3.45
CA ASP A 169 22.38 4.84 2.70
C ASP A 169 22.69 6.27 3.18
N LYS A 170 23.52 6.45 4.23
CA LYS A 170 23.90 7.77 4.79
C LYS A 170 24.30 8.81 3.74
N PRO A 171 25.10 8.50 2.69
CA PRO A 171 25.46 9.47 1.66
C PRO A 171 24.27 9.96 0.82
N HIS A 172 23.15 9.26 0.85
CA HIS A 172 21.94 9.51 0.08
C HIS A 172 20.78 10.02 0.94
N THR A 173 20.94 10.09 2.25
CA THR A 173 19.92 10.58 3.18
C THR A 173 19.89 12.10 3.18
N LEU A 174 18.71 12.66 2.98
CA LEU A 174 18.47 14.10 2.95
C LEU A 174 18.33 14.65 4.38
N SER A 175 18.31 15.98 4.51
CA SER A 175 17.97 16.62 5.78
C SER A 175 16.52 16.34 6.18
N GLU A 176 16.21 16.45 7.48
CA GLU A 176 14.84 16.22 7.99
C GLU A 176 13.78 17.04 7.23
N ASN A 177 14.09 18.31 6.90
CA ASN A 177 13.15 19.15 6.15
C ASN A 177 12.92 18.65 4.72
N GLU A 178 13.96 18.17 4.06
CA GLU A 178 13.86 17.61 2.71
C GLU A 178 13.12 16.29 2.72
N GLU A 179 13.40 15.38 3.67
CA GLU A 179 12.67 14.12 3.87
C GLU A 179 11.19 14.37 4.12
N ARG A 180 10.86 15.38 4.95
CA ARG A 180 9.48 15.78 5.20
C ARG A 180 8.78 16.29 3.94
N ILE A 181 9.46 17.13 3.14
CA ILE A 181 8.92 17.63 1.86
C ILE A 181 8.68 16.47 0.90
N LEU A 182 9.62 15.54 0.77
CA LEU A 182 9.51 14.36 -0.07
C LEU A 182 8.30 13.51 0.34
N THR A 183 8.10 13.26 1.62
CA THR A 183 6.94 12.53 2.15
C THR A 183 5.62 13.23 1.76
N MET A 184 5.57 14.56 1.84
CA MET A 184 4.37 15.33 1.47
C MET A 184 4.08 15.28 -0.03
N THR A 185 5.10 15.16 -0.91
CA THR A 185 4.91 15.05 -2.36
C THR A 185 4.25 13.74 -2.78
N GLY A 186 4.25 12.72 -1.93
CA GLY A 186 3.49 11.49 -2.15
C GLY A 186 1.99 11.70 -2.41
N LYS A 187 1.44 12.88 -2.03
CA LYS A 187 0.07 13.29 -2.39
C LYS A 187 -0.09 13.65 -3.86
N MET A 188 0.99 14.01 -4.54
CA MET A 188 0.98 14.51 -5.92
C MET A 188 1.20 13.40 -6.97
N SER A 189 1.63 12.21 -6.53
CA SER A 189 2.00 11.08 -7.40
C SER A 189 0.93 9.98 -7.47
N GLY A 190 -0.31 10.29 -7.09
CA GLY A 190 -1.46 9.36 -7.04
C GLY A 190 -2.53 9.64 -8.07
#